data_c590846b16624042ef4e0b41fffbc937
#
_entry.id   c590846b16624042ef4e0b41fffbc937
#
_cell.length_a   1.000
_cell.length_b   1.000
_cell.length_c   1.000
_cell.angle_alpha   90.00
_cell.angle_beta   90.00
_cell.angle_gamma   90.00
#
_symmetry.space_group_name_H-M   'P 1'
#
loop_
_entity.id
_entity.type
_entity.pdbx_description
1 polymer ?
#
loop_
_entity_poly.entity_id
_entity_poly.type
_entity_poly.pdbx_seq_one_letter_code
_entity_poly.pdbx_strand_id
1 'polypeptide(L)'
;VAESETDLSYQEPLEAIFDNVEFFKISKIRSYINTLLAVFGRKPLQVSYFKSNRLKKHLQEKIARENYNAIHVQHLRMSQFLNDNEKFNVILDLPDAFSLYWKRRSENARNKIQQFFAYTEYKRLLEYEKRVLPTFPLNLVCSAEDLKYLQENSKATISILPNGVDTDLFCKKPGIIPTRGRVLFTGNMDYEPNIDAVCYFVEEIWPIILKEVPSAQFVIAGQRPVTHVKNLASDTIHITGFVEDISLEYAKAEVVVAPLRFGAGTQNKVLEAIAVGTPVVCTEIGFKGLELESGQGAILANGPVRFANTVIQLLHNEELRRKVSNSGSDIIHSKFGWKAVALKLEQYLAETGR
;
A
#
# COMPACT_ATOMS: atom_id res chain seq x y z
N VAL A 1 3.14 -17.92 5.15
CA VAL A 1 2.12 -18.87 4.63
C VAL A 1 2.15 -18.82 3.13
N ALA A 2 2.31 -19.98 2.47
CA ALA A 2 2.39 -20.11 1.02
C ALA A 2 1.06 -20.65 0.45
N GLU A 3 0.60 -20.08 -0.66
CA GLU A 3 -0.61 -20.50 -1.39
C GLU A 3 -0.26 -21.22 -2.70
N SER A 4 0.95 -21.01 -3.22
CA SER A 4 1.40 -21.54 -4.51
C SER A 4 2.85 -22.03 -4.45
N GLU A 5 3.27 -22.78 -5.47
CA GLU A 5 4.68 -23.14 -5.65
C GLU A 5 5.55 -21.91 -5.92
N THR A 6 4.99 -20.88 -6.56
CA THR A 6 5.70 -19.61 -6.79
C THR A 6 6.06 -18.92 -5.48
N ASP A 7 5.23 -19.06 -4.41
CA ASP A 7 5.56 -18.48 -3.11
C ASP A 7 6.76 -19.20 -2.48
N LEU A 8 6.96 -20.48 -2.78
CA LEU A 8 8.10 -21.26 -2.27
C LEU A 8 9.43 -20.89 -2.95
N SER A 9 9.41 -20.31 -4.16
CA SER A 9 10.63 -19.83 -4.83
C SER A 9 11.31 -18.66 -4.11
N TYR A 10 10.61 -18.00 -3.18
CA TYR A 10 11.18 -16.94 -2.33
C TYR A 10 11.93 -17.48 -1.11
N GLN A 11 12.06 -18.79 -0.94
CA GLN A 11 12.72 -19.39 0.22
C GLN A 11 14.20 -18.98 0.31
N GLU A 12 14.96 -19.20 -0.75
CA GLU A 12 16.40 -18.90 -0.80
C GLU A 12 16.69 -17.39 -0.55
N PRO A 13 16.00 -16.44 -1.19
CA PRO A 13 16.16 -15.02 -0.87
C PRO A 13 15.83 -14.67 0.59
N LEU A 14 14.85 -15.32 1.21
CA LEU A 14 14.48 -15.07 2.58
C LEU A 14 15.48 -15.69 3.58
N GLU A 15 16.02 -16.88 3.30
CA GLU A 15 17.06 -17.53 4.11
C GLU A 15 18.38 -16.75 4.11
N ALA A 16 18.62 -15.89 3.09
CA ALA A 16 19.74 -14.96 3.09
C ALA A 16 19.59 -13.80 4.08
N ILE A 17 18.35 -13.53 4.55
CA ILE A 17 18.02 -12.38 5.42
C ILE A 17 17.69 -12.87 6.84
N PHE A 18 17.04 -14.01 6.98
CA PHE A 18 16.54 -14.56 8.24
C PHE A 18 17.26 -15.86 8.60
N ASP A 19 17.60 -16.03 9.88
CA ASP A 19 18.28 -17.24 10.40
C ASP A 19 17.47 -18.53 10.18
N ASN A 20 16.14 -18.43 10.17
CA ASN A 20 15.26 -19.56 9.97
C ASN A 20 13.98 -19.15 9.24
N VAL A 21 13.68 -19.83 8.14
CA VAL A 21 12.48 -19.59 7.32
C VAL A 21 11.66 -20.86 7.21
N GLU A 22 10.41 -20.83 7.64
CA GLU A 22 9.47 -21.94 7.51
C GLU A 22 8.29 -21.58 6.63
N PHE A 23 8.10 -22.33 5.54
CA PHE A 23 6.93 -22.20 4.67
C PHE A 23 5.81 -23.14 5.10
N PHE A 24 4.65 -22.56 5.37
CA PHE A 24 3.47 -23.33 5.69
C PHE A 24 2.45 -23.25 4.55
N LYS A 25 2.38 -24.30 3.75
CA LYS A 25 1.47 -24.37 2.59
C LYS A 25 0.03 -24.62 3.04
N ILE A 26 -0.89 -23.79 2.61
CA ILE A 26 -2.33 -23.97 2.83
C ILE A 26 -3.00 -24.60 1.61
N SER A 27 -4.02 -25.41 1.85
CA SER A 27 -4.80 -26.03 0.77
C SER A 27 -5.84 -25.04 0.23
N LYS A 28 -5.71 -24.64 -1.03
CA LYS A 28 -6.69 -23.76 -1.71
C LYS A 28 -8.13 -24.29 -1.61
N ILE A 29 -8.31 -25.61 -1.80
CA ILE A 29 -9.63 -26.25 -1.71
C ILE A 29 -10.22 -26.03 -0.31
N ARG A 30 -9.44 -26.27 0.74
CA ARG A 30 -9.88 -26.06 2.13
C ARG A 30 -10.17 -24.58 2.39
N SER A 31 -9.37 -23.68 1.86
CA SER A 31 -9.57 -22.24 1.98
C SER A 31 -10.88 -21.79 1.33
N TYR A 32 -11.21 -22.29 0.15
CA TYR A 32 -12.50 -22.01 -0.49
C TYR A 32 -13.67 -22.58 0.31
N ILE A 33 -13.57 -23.81 0.85
CA ILE A 33 -14.60 -24.40 1.72
C ILE A 33 -14.79 -23.54 2.97
N ASN A 34 -13.70 -23.14 3.64
CA ASN A 34 -13.77 -22.27 4.80
C ASN A 34 -14.46 -20.93 4.50
N THR A 35 -14.17 -20.35 3.33
CA THR A 35 -14.77 -19.09 2.87
C THR A 35 -16.26 -19.27 2.59
N LEU A 36 -16.65 -20.35 1.90
CA LEU A 36 -18.05 -20.66 1.60
C LEU A 36 -18.88 -20.83 2.88
N LEU A 37 -18.36 -21.57 3.85
CA LEU A 37 -19.01 -21.72 5.16
C LEU A 37 -19.12 -20.40 5.91
N ALA A 38 -18.13 -19.52 5.75
CA ALA A 38 -18.14 -18.21 6.39
C ALA A 38 -19.13 -17.21 5.76
N VAL A 39 -19.62 -17.46 4.54
CA VAL A 39 -20.66 -16.62 3.90
C VAL A 39 -21.89 -16.50 4.79
N PHE A 40 -22.29 -17.60 5.43
CA PHE A 40 -23.44 -17.66 6.35
C PHE A 40 -23.08 -17.28 7.80
N GLY A 41 -21.82 -16.96 8.07
CA GLY A 41 -21.31 -16.62 9.40
C GLY A 41 -21.03 -15.14 9.61
N ARG A 42 -20.44 -14.82 10.79
CA ARG A 42 -20.05 -13.46 11.16
C ARG A 42 -18.55 -13.17 10.99
N LYS A 43 -17.74 -14.19 10.65
CA LYS A 43 -16.30 -14.01 10.45
C LYS A 43 -16.02 -13.38 9.09
N PRO A 44 -15.02 -12.48 8.97
CA PRO A 44 -14.59 -11.97 7.69
C PRO A 44 -14.14 -13.08 6.75
N LEU A 45 -14.47 -12.96 5.45
CA LEU A 45 -14.15 -13.98 4.47
C LEU A 45 -12.65 -14.19 4.32
N GLN A 46 -11.87 -13.09 4.30
CA GLN A 46 -10.42 -13.17 4.20
C GLN A 46 -9.76 -13.85 5.42
N VAL A 47 -10.29 -13.65 6.63
CA VAL A 47 -9.78 -14.35 7.83
C VAL A 47 -10.12 -15.83 7.77
N SER A 48 -11.33 -16.16 7.30
CA SER A 48 -11.81 -17.54 7.16
C SER A 48 -11.04 -18.31 6.10
N TYR A 49 -10.68 -17.67 4.99
CA TYR A 49 -9.87 -18.25 3.92
C TYR A 49 -8.53 -18.83 4.46
N PHE A 50 -7.85 -18.09 5.32
CA PHE A 50 -6.56 -18.50 5.90
C PHE A 50 -6.68 -19.39 7.14
N LYS A 51 -7.87 -19.80 7.54
CA LYS A 51 -8.06 -20.68 8.70
C LYS A 51 -7.35 -22.02 8.53
N SER A 52 -6.41 -22.34 9.45
CA SER A 52 -5.66 -23.59 9.46
C SER A 52 -5.41 -24.03 10.91
N ASN A 53 -6.09 -25.10 11.35
CA ASN A 53 -5.86 -25.67 12.67
C ASN A 53 -4.46 -26.28 12.80
N ARG A 54 -3.92 -26.80 11.67
CA ARG A 54 -2.56 -27.35 11.62
C ARG A 54 -1.52 -26.25 11.86
N LEU A 55 -1.66 -25.09 11.20
CA LEU A 55 -0.78 -23.95 11.42
C LEU A 55 -0.89 -23.43 12.85
N LYS A 56 -2.12 -23.29 13.37
CA LYS A 56 -2.35 -22.84 14.74
C LYS A 56 -1.62 -23.73 15.74
N LYS A 57 -1.76 -25.05 15.63
CA LYS A 57 -1.10 -26.03 16.49
C LYS A 57 0.42 -25.95 16.39
N HIS A 58 0.94 -25.90 15.15
CA HIS A 58 2.38 -25.78 14.92
C HIS A 58 2.99 -24.52 15.57
N LEU A 59 2.36 -23.36 15.38
CA LEU A 59 2.81 -22.10 16.00
C LEU A 59 2.74 -22.16 17.54
N GLN A 60 1.68 -22.72 18.11
CA GLN A 60 1.56 -22.88 19.57
C GLN A 60 2.66 -23.79 20.13
N GLU A 61 2.95 -24.92 19.47
CA GLU A 61 4.03 -25.83 19.88
C GLU A 61 5.40 -25.17 19.76
N LYS A 62 5.64 -24.41 18.69
CA LYS A 62 6.90 -23.71 18.47
C LYS A 62 7.12 -22.62 19.52
N ILE A 63 6.12 -21.77 19.75
CA ILE A 63 6.16 -20.70 20.76
C ILE A 63 6.34 -21.26 22.18
N ALA A 64 5.78 -22.44 22.49
CA ALA A 64 5.95 -23.06 23.78
C ALA A 64 7.35 -23.67 24.02
N ARG A 65 8.06 -24.02 22.95
CA ARG A 65 9.40 -24.64 23.01
C ARG A 65 10.54 -23.62 22.95
N GLU A 66 10.33 -22.53 22.23
CA GLU A 66 11.36 -21.53 21.96
C GLU A 66 11.09 -20.26 22.76
N ASN A 67 12.14 -19.62 23.24
CA ASN A 67 12.04 -18.33 23.93
C ASN A 67 12.21 -17.21 22.92
N TYR A 68 11.10 -16.55 22.57
CA TYR A 68 11.11 -15.36 21.74
C TYR A 68 11.06 -14.10 22.59
N ASN A 69 11.87 -13.11 22.27
CA ASN A 69 11.81 -11.80 22.92
C ASN A 69 10.57 -11.02 22.50
N ALA A 70 10.15 -11.19 21.23
CA ALA A 70 8.96 -10.59 20.67
C ALA A 70 8.42 -11.41 19.50
N ILE A 71 7.12 -11.25 19.20
CA ILE A 71 6.47 -11.86 18.05
C ILE A 71 5.82 -10.75 17.22
N HIS A 72 6.24 -10.61 15.96
CA HIS A 72 5.65 -9.68 15.01
C HIS A 72 4.67 -10.42 14.09
N VAL A 73 3.40 -10.05 14.17
CA VAL A 73 2.31 -10.65 13.39
C VAL A 73 1.92 -9.71 12.29
N GLN A 74 2.24 -10.01 11.07
CA GLN A 74 1.89 -9.18 9.94
C GLN A 74 0.53 -9.59 9.36
N HIS A 75 -0.37 -8.62 9.23
CA HIS A 75 -1.69 -8.72 8.63
C HIS A 75 -2.81 -9.25 9.55
N LEU A 76 -3.98 -8.58 9.54
CA LEU A 76 -5.16 -8.92 10.36
C LEU A 76 -5.58 -10.39 10.28
N ARG A 77 -5.48 -11.02 9.10
CA ARG A 77 -5.85 -12.43 8.89
C ARG A 77 -4.97 -13.41 9.68
N MET A 78 -3.75 -13.01 10.05
CA MET A 78 -2.82 -13.84 10.83
C MET A 78 -3.08 -13.74 12.33
N SER A 79 -3.80 -12.73 12.80
CA SER A 79 -4.15 -12.56 14.22
C SER A 79 -4.85 -13.78 14.82
N GLN A 80 -5.62 -14.53 14.01
CA GLN A 80 -6.37 -15.71 14.46
C GLN A 80 -5.52 -16.84 15.04
N PHE A 81 -4.20 -16.80 14.83
CA PHE A 81 -3.29 -17.85 15.29
C PHE A 81 -2.68 -17.58 16.68
N LEU A 82 -2.73 -16.32 17.16
CA LEU A 82 -1.99 -15.87 18.36
C LEU A 82 -2.86 -15.12 19.40
N ASN A 83 -4.17 -15.19 19.33
CA ASN A 83 -5.09 -14.40 20.19
C ASN A 83 -5.05 -14.73 21.68
N ASP A 84 -4.37 -15.78 22.13
CA ASP A 84 -4.47 -16.28 23.51
C ASP A 84 -3.11 -16.25 24.25
N ASN A 85 -2.12 -15.50 23.75
CA ASN A 85 -0.76 -15.55 24.29
C ASN A 85 -0.42 -14.30 25.13
N GLU A 86 -0.90 -14.23 26.38
CA GLU A 86 -0.54 -13.18 27.35
C GLU A 86 0.94 -13.19 27.77
N LYS A 87 1.71 -14.22 27.42
CA LYS A 87 3.08 -14.44 27.91
C LYS A 87 4.16 -13.80 27.05
N PHE A 88 3.82 -13.30 25.87
CA PHE A 88 4.80 -12.82 24.91
C PHE A 88 4.51 -11.39 24.48
N ASN A 89 5.57 -10.70 24.16
CA ASN A 89 5.54 -9.40 23.53
C ASN A 89 5.06 -9.55 22.07
N VAL A 90 3.76 -9.40 21.82
CA VAL A 90 3.16 -9.63 20.51
C VAL A 90 2.69 -8.30 19.92
N ILE A 91 3.20 -7.97 18.74
CA ILE A 91 2.76 -6.81 17.95
C ILE A 91 1.96 -7.30 16.76
N LEU A 92 0.79 -6.72 16.54
CA LEU A 92 0.01 -6.92 15.32
C LEU A 92 0.22 -5.74 14.35
N ASP A 93 0.82 -6.02 13.21
CA ASP A 93 1.09 -5.04 12.16
C ASP A 93 0.04 -5.13 11.06
N LEU A 94 -0.67 -4.02 10.86
CA LEU A 94 -1.76 -3.89 9.90
C LEU A 94 -1.31 -2.96 8.76
N PRO A 95 -1.13 -3.47 7.54
CA PRO A 95 -0.81 -2.61 6.40
C PRO A 95 -1.90 -1.57 6.13
N ASP A 96 -3.16 -1.87 6.49
CA ASP A 96 -4.33 -1.01 6.32
C ASP A 96 -5.39 -1.29 7.39
N ALA A 97 -6.26 -0.32 7.67
CA ALA A 97 -7.52 -0.56 8.36
C ALA A 97 -8.50 -1.25 7.41
N PHE A 98 -8.58 -2.59 7.49
CA PHE A 98 -9.33 -3.40 6.51
C PHE A 98 -10.81 -3.06 6.46
N SER A 99 -11.43 -2.76 7.61
CA SER A 99 -12.84 -2.33 7.61
C SER A 99 -13.02 -0.98 6.92
N LEU A 100 -12.09 -0.03 7.05
CA LEU A 100 -12.11 1.24 6.33
C LEU A 100 -12.02 1.05 4.81
N TYR A 101 -11.12 0.18 4.35
CA TYR A 101 -11.01 -0.18 2.93
C TYR A 101 -12.33 -0.70 2.37
N TRP A 102 -12.97 -1.65 3.06
CA TRP A 102 -14.23 -2.24 2.62
C TRP A 102 -15.42 -1.27 2.74
N LYS A 103 -15.41 -0.35 3.73
CA LYS A 103 -16.36 0.75 3.83
C LYS A 103 -16.31 1.61 2.57
N ARG A 104 -15.14 2.10 2.20
CA ARG A 104 -14.92 2.91 0.99
C ARG A 104 -15.31 2.16 -0.28
N ARG A 105 -14.97 0.88 -0.36
CA ARG A 105 -15.37 0.04 -1.49
C ARG A 105 -16.88 -0.08 -1.60
N SER A 106 -17.61 -0.13 -0.50
CA SER A 106 -19.07 -0.17 -0.51
C SER A 106 -19.71 1.17 -0.94
N GLU A 107 -19.08 2.28 -0.54
CA GLU A 107 -19.52 3.64 -0.90
C GLU A 107 -19.30 3.95 -2.39
N ASN A 108 -18.23 3.37 -3.00
CA ASN A 108 -17.85 3.58 -4.40
C ASN A 108 -18.22 2.41 -5.32
N ALA A 109 -19.12 1.51 -4.90
CA ALA A 109 -19.49 0.36 -5.70
C ALA A 109 -20.31 0.74 -6.95
N ARG A 110 -19.99 0.09 -8.07
CA ARG A 110 -20.62 0.35 -9.39
C ARG A 110 -22.07 -0.17 -9.48
N ASN A 111 -22.43 -1.14 -8.66
CA ASN A 111 -23.78 -1.72 -8.65
C ASN A 111 -24.19 -2.21 -7.26
N LYS A 112 -25.50 -2.42 -7.06
CA LYS A 112 -26.10 -2.78 -5.76
C LYS A 112 -25.60 -4.12 -5.20
N ILE A 113 -25.25 -5.09 -6.05
CA ILE A 113 -24.75 -6.39 -5.60
C ILE A 113 -23.36 -6.25 -5.01
N GLN A 114 -22.47 -5.55 -5.70
CA GLN A 114 -21.13 -5.25 -5.20
C GLN A 114 -21.17 -4.39 -3.94
N GLN A 115 -22.09 -3.43 -3.89
CA GLN A 115 -22.32 -2.59 -2.70
C GLN A 115 -22.73 -3.43 -1.50
N PHE A 116 -23.71 -4.30 -1.65
CA PHE A 116 -24.20 -5.18 -0.59
C PHE A 116 -23.10 -6.13 -0.08
N PHE A 117 -22.36 -6.73 -1.00
CA PHE A 117 -21.24 -7.60 -0.65
C PHE A 117 -20.15 -6.86 0.13
N ALA A 118 -19.71 -5.70 -0.39
CA ALA A 118 -18.68 -4.88 0.24
C ALA A 118 -19.13 -4.37 1.61
N TYR A 119 -20.37 -3.93 1.74
CA TYR A 119 -20.94 -3.48 3.01
C TYR A 119 -21.02 -4.61 4.04
N THR A 120 -21.40 -5.81 3.62
CA THR A 120 -21.45 -6.98 4.51
C THR A 120 -20.07 -7.34 5.03
N GLU A 121 -19.05 -7.35 4.16
CA GLU A 121 -17.68 -7.65 4.55
C GLU A 121 -17.10 -6.52 5.42
N TYR A 122 -17.42 -5.24 5.13
CA TYR A 122 -17.12 -4.12 6.01
C TYR A 122 -17.62 -4.34 7.43
N LYS A 123 -18.89 -4.70 7.60
CA LYS A 123 -19.48 -4.94 8.93
C LYS A 123 -18.79 -6.09 9.67
N ARG A 124 -18.47 -7.17 8.97
CA ARG A 124 -17.75 -8.32 9.54
C ARG A 124 -16.35 -7.94 10.01
N LEU A 125 -15.62 -7.20 9.18
CA LEU A 125 -14.27 -6.74 9.51
C LEU A 125 -14.27 -5.76 10.69
N LEU A 126 -15.18 -4.81 10.69
CA LEU A 126 -15.32 -3.86 11.79
C LEU A 126 -15.53 -4.56 13.15
N GLU A 127 -16.45 -5.53 13.20
CA GLU A 127 -16.70 -6.29 14.42
C GLU A 127 -15.53 -7.24 14.78
N TYR A 128 -14.80 -7.72 13.78
CA TYR A 128 -13.61 -8.53 13.99
C TYR A 128 -12.46 -7.68 14.55
N GLU A 129 -12.18 -6.51 13.97
CA GLU A 129 -11.17 -5.56 14.44
C GLU A 129 -11.47 -5.10 15.87
N LYS A 130 -12.71 -4.68 16.17
CA LYS A 130 -13.14 -4.30 17.53
C LYS A 130 -12.84 -5.36 18.58
N ARG A 131 -12.98 -6.62 18.23
CA ARG A 131 -12.77 -7.75 19.16
C ARG A 131 -11.31 -8.14 19.24
N VAL A 132 -10.59 -8.16 18.13
CA VAL A 132 -9.24 -8.75 18.05
C VAL A 132 -8.16 -7.76 18.42
N LEU A 133 -8.23 -6.49 17.96
CA LEU A 133 -7.17 -5.52 18.22
C LEU A 133 -6.88 -5.32 19.72
N PRO A 134 -7.89 -5.24 20.63
CA PRO A 134 -7.60 -5.10 22.06
C PRO A 134 -6.91 -6.31 22.70
N THR A 135 -6.84 -7.47 22.02
CA THR A 135 -6.13 -8.66 22.54
C THR A 135 -4.63 -8.63 22.28
N PHE A 136 -4.16 -7.64 21.51
CA PHE A 136 -2.73 -7.43 21.27
C PHE A 136 -2.22 -6.25 22.09
N PRO A 137 -1.05 -6.37 22.75
CA PRO A 137 -0.44 -5.29 23.53
C PRO A 137 -0.24 -4.01 22.71
N LEU A 138 0.15 -4.17 21.44
CA LEU A 138 0.33 -3.08 20.49
C LEU A 138 -0.11 -3.50 19.10
N ASN A 139 -0.83 -2.60 18.43
CA ASN A 139 -1.19 -2.70 17.02
C ASN A 139 -0.51 -1.58 16.24
N LEU A 140 0.03 -1.89 15.09
CA LEU A 140 0.67 -0.92 14.20
C LEU A 140 -0.18 -0.70 12.96
N VAL A 141 -0.21 0.52 12.48
CA VAL A 141 -0.84 0.92 11.20
C VAL A 141 0.10 1.86 10.45
N CYS A 142 -0.03 1.93 9.13
CA CYS A 142 0.91 2.72 8.33
C CYS A 142 0.51 4.19 8.18
N SER A 143 -0.71 4.61 8.55
CA SER A 143 -1.17 5.97 8.34
C SER A 143 -1.93 6.57 9.53
N ALA A 144 -1.89 7.89 9.66
CA ALA A 144 -2.64 8.63 10.67
C ALA A 144 -4.17 8.50 10.46
N GLU A 145 -4.61 8.27 9.23
CA GLU A 145 -6.03 8.07 8.92
C GLU A 145 -6.52 6.73 9.45
N ASP A 146 -5.76 5.65 9.21
CA ASP A 146 -6.08 4.32 9.74
C ASP A 146 -6.03 4.31 11.27
N LEU A 147 -5.04 4.97 11.87
CA LEU A 147 -4.96 5.16 13.32
C LEU A 147 -6.24 5.80 13.87
N LYS A 148 -6.61 6.96 13.35
CA LYS A 148 -7.80 7.69 13.79
C LYS A 148 -9.06 6.84 13.66
N TYR A 149 -9.25 6.22 12.50
CA TYR A 149 -10.41 5.39 12.23
C TYR A 149 -10.52 4.19 13.20
N LEU A 150 -9.42 3.49 13.44
CA LEU A 150 -9.42 2.33 14.34
C LEU A 150 -9.56 2.75 15.81
N GLN A 151 -8.99 3.88 16.23
CA GLN A 151 -9.18 4.43 17.58
C GLN A 151 -10.63 4.82 17.86
N GLU A 152 -11.33 5.39 16.88
CA GLU A 152 -12.76 5.70 16.98
C GLU A 152 -13.63 4.44 17.11
N ASN A 153 -13.17 3.30 16.61
CA ASN A 153 -13.92 2.04 16.53
C ASN A 153 -13.43 0.94 17.49
N SER A 154 -12.30 1.09 18.16
CA SER A 154 -11.70 0.09 19.04
C SER A 154 -11.03 0.74 20.24
N LYS A 155 -10.96 0.01 21.37
CA LYS A 155 -10.22 0.42 22.57
C LYS A 155 -8.77 -0.11 22.58
N ALA A 156 -8.25 -0.49 21.45
CA ALA A 156 -6.91 -1.04 21.32
C ALA A 156 -5.82 0.03 21.43
N THR A 157 -4.65 -0.35 21.91
CA THR A 157 -3.43 0.46 21.78
C THR A 157 -2.93 0.37 20.34
N ILE A 158 -2.87 1.52 19.66
CA ILE A 158 -2.50 1.57 18.25
C ILE A 158 -1.47 2.68 18.05
N SER A 159 -0.42 2.40 17.29
CA SER A 159 0.63 3.36 16.93
C SER A 159 0.93 3.35 15.42
N ILE A 160 1.59 4.40 14.93
CA ILE A 160 1.95 4.49 13.51
C ILE A 160 3.35 3.92 13.29
N LEU A 161 3.44 2.91 12.44
CA LEU A 161 4.67 2.49 11.78
C LEU A 161 4.49 2.75 10.27
N PRO A 162 5.07 3.82 9.71
CA PRO A 162 4.86 4.16 8.32
C PRO A 162 5.46 3.10 7.39
N ASN A 163 4.94 3.00 6.17
CA ASN A 163 5.60 2.23 5.13
C ASN A 163 6.97 2.82 4.85
N GLY A 164 7.96 1.95 4.68
CA GLY A 164 9.31 2.35 4.32
C GLY A 164 9.52 2.43 2.81
N VAL A 165 10.53 3.18 2.42
CA VAL A 165 11.05 3.21 1.05
C VAL A 165 12.53 2.83 1.07
N ASP A 166 12.95 2.04 0.09
CA ASP A 166 14.37 1.73 -0.14
C ASP A 166 15.07 2.97 -0.72
N THR A 167 15.70 3.74 0.14
CA THR A 167 16.37 4.99 -0.25
C THR A 167 17.70 4.77 -1.00
N ASP A 168 18.22 3.55 -1.04
CA ASP A 168 19.39 3.20 -1.84
C ASP A 168 18.98 2.90 -3.28
N LEU A 169 17.85 2.20 -3.44
CA LEU A 169 17.25 1.94 -4.75
C LEU A 169 16.55 3.19 -5.30
N PHE A 170 15.68 3.82 -4.50
CA PHE A 170 14.93 5.02 -4.87
C PHE A 170 15.69 6.29 -4.45
N CYS A 171 16.73 6.62 -5.18
CA CYS A 171 17.55 7.81 -5.01
C CYS A 171 17.70 8.53 -6.34
N LYS A 172 18.18 9.77 -6.30
CA LYS A 172 18.53 10.51 -7.52
C LYS A 172 19.51 9.70 -8.37
N LYS A 173 19.22 9.56 -9.66
CA LYS A 173 20.03 8.80 -10.60
C LYS A 173 20.96 9.76 -11.36
N PRO A 174 22.28 9.83 -11.02
CA PRO A 174 23.22 10.71 -11.72
C PRO A 174 23.24 10.40 -13.23
N GLY A 175 23.21 11.45 -14.05
CA GLY A 175 23.25 11.32 -15.51
C GLY A 175 21.90 11.01 -16.18
N ILE A 176 20.84 10.73 -15.43
CA ILE A 176 19.49 10.60 -16.02
C ILE A 176 18.85 12.00 -16.12
N ILE A 177 18.51 12.40 -17.31
CA ILE A 177 17.76 13.62 -17.61
C ILE A 177 16.31 13.24 -17.82
N PRO A 178 15.35 13.85 -17.10
CA PRO A 178 13.93 13.61 -17.34
C PRO A 178 13.54 13.85 -18.79
N THR A 179 12.76 12.94 -19.35
CA THR A 179 12.24 13.09 -20.71
C THR A 179 11.16 14.16 -20.71
N ARG A 180 11.31 15.17 -21.58
CA ARG A 180 10.38 16.29 -21.66
C ARG A 180 8.95 15.81 -21.96
N GLY A 181 7.99 16.33 -21.20
CA GLY A 181 6.58 15.99 -21.33
C GLY A 181 6.19 14.62 -20.75
N ARG A 182 7.12 13.87 -20.13
CA ARG A 182 6.84 12.53 -19.61
C ARG A 182 6.14 12.61 -18.26
N VAL A 183 4.89 12.13 -18.22
CA VAL A 183 4.07 11.96 -17.02
C VAL A 183 3.99 10.48 -16.70
N LEU A 184 4.20 10.08 -15.45
CA LEU A 184 4.28 8.67 -15.03
C LEU A 184 3.22 8.33 -13.97
N PHE A 185 2.58 7.18 -14.13
CA PHE A 185 1.85 6.49 -13.07
C PHE A 185 2.45 5.10 -12.86
N THR A 186 2.62 4.68 -11.60
CA THR A 186 3.14 3.34 -11.27
C THR A 186 2.18 2.56 -10.39
N GLY A 187 2.19 1.23 -10.52
CA GLY A 187 1.44 0.32 -9.63
C GLY A 187 1.06 -1.00 -10.27
N ASN A 188 0.56 -1.94 -9.45
CA ASN A 188 0.00 -3.17 -9.98
C ASN A 188 -1.32 -2.88 -10.69
N MET A 189 -1.41 -3.24 -11.97
CA MET A 189 -2.56 -2.92 -12.84
C MET A 189 -3.66 -3.99 -12.80
N ASP A 190 -3.64 -4.86 -11.80
CA ASP A 190 -4.74 -5.75 -11.39
C ASP A 190 -5.38 -5.30 -10.05
N TYR A 191 -4.86 -4.23 -9.44
CA TYR A 191 -5.39 -3.66 -8.21
C TYR A 191 -6.41 -2.56 -8.50
N GLU A 192 -7.64 -2.74 -8.06
CA GLU A 192 -8.79 -1.89 -8.41
C GLU A 192 -8.56 -0.37 -8.23
N PRO A 193 -7.96 0.13 -7.12
CA PRO A 193 -7.66 1.55 -6.99
C PRO A 193 -6.71 2.10 -8.06
N ASN A 194 -5.76 1.29 -8.54
CA ASN A 194 -4.85 1.71 -9.61
C ASN A 194 -5.54 1.72 -10.98
N ILE A 195 -6.37 0.71 -11.25
CA ILE A 195 -7.18 0.64 -12.49
C ILE A 195 -8.08 1.86 -12.57
N ASP A 196 -8.82 2.15 -11.50
CA ASP A 196 -9.70 3.32 -11.43
C ASP A 196 -8.95 4.64 -11.63
N ALA A 197 -7.79 4.78 -10.97
CA ALA A 197 -6.96 5.99 -11.07
C ALA A 197 -6.47 6.25 -12.49
N VAL A 198 -5.96 5.23 -13.20
CA VAL A 198 -5.47 5.42 -14.58
C VAL A 198 -6.62 5.68 -15.55
N CYS A 199 -7.78 5.02 -15.40
CA CYS A 199 -8.96 5.28 -16.20
C CYS A 199 -9.47 6.72 -16.00
N TYR A 200 -9.63 7.13 -14.75
CA TYR A 200 -10.02 8.50 -14.40
C TYR A 200 -9.04 9.54 -14.97
N PHE A 201 -7.73 9.29 -14.86
CA PHE A 201 -6.72 10.18 -15.40
C PHE A 201 -6.84 10.31 -16.93
N VAL A 202 -6.97 9.20 -17.62
CA VAL A 202 -7.07 9.16 -19.09
C VAL A 202 -8.36 9.78 -19.59
N GLU A 203 -9.47 9.53 -18.93
CA GLU A 203 -10.80 9.99 -19.37
C GLU A 203 -11.04 11.47 -19.07
N GLU A 204 -10.64 11.96 -17.89
CA GLU A 204 -11.04 13.28 -17.42
C GLU A 204 -9.88 14.30 -17.31
N ILE A 205 -8.63 13.84 -17.11
CA ILE A 205 -7.50 14.73 -16.85
C ILE A 205 -6.58 14.86 -18.06
N TRP A 206 -6.24 13.74 -18.68
CA TRP A 206 -5.28 13.69 -19.79
C TRP A 206 -5.65 14.55 -21.00
N PRO A 207 -6.93 14.61 -21.44
CA PRO A 207 -7.33 15.47 -22.54
C PRO A 207 -7.07 16.97 -22.29
N ILE A 208 -7.17 17.41 -21.01
CA ILE A 208 -6.91 18.80 -20.63
C ILE A 208 -5.40 19.08 -20.75
N ILE A 209 -4.56 18.12 -20.32
CA ILE A 209 -3.10 18.25 -20.42
C ILE A 209 -2.66 18.28 -21.88
N LEU A 210 -3.16 17.37 -22.73
CA LEU A 210 -2.79 17.30 -24.15
C LEU A 210 -3.18 18.55 -24.92
N LYS A 211 -4.25 19.24 -24.54
CA LYS A 211 -4.64 20.51 -25.19
C LYS A 211 -3.57 21.59 -25.01
N GLU A 212 -2.92 21.65 -23.84
CA GLU A 212 -1.92 22.67 -23.49
C GLU A 212 -0.49 22.18 -23.77
N VAL A 213 -0.24 20.86 -23.71
CA VAL A 213 1.07 20.23 -23.95
C VAL A 213 0.89 19.05 -24.93
N PRO A 214 0.70 19.31 -26.25
CA PRO A 214 0.42 18.25 -27.24
C PRO A 214 1.52 17.18 -27.37
N SER A 215 2.75 17.50 -26.97
CA SER A 215 3.88 16.56 -26.97
C SER A 215 3.99 15.72 -25.70
N ALA A 216 3.08 15.87 -24.73
CA ALA A 216 3.13 15.10 -23.49
C ALA A 216 2.89 13.60 -23.75
N GLN A 217 3.58 12.78 -22.95
CA GLN A 217 3.47 11.32 -22.99
C GLN A 217 3.09 10.81 -21.60
N PHE A 218 2.03 10.02 -21.53
CA PHE A 218 1.61 9.36 -20.29
C PHE A 218 2.08 7.92 -20.28
N VAL A 219 2.87 7.56 -19.27
CA VAL A 219 3.40 6.21 -19.08
C VAL A 219 2.75 5.56 -17.88
N ILE A 220 2.14 4.40 -18.10
CA ILE A 220 1.56 3.54 -17.07
C ILE A 220 2.50 2.37 -16.88
N ALA A 221 3.30 2.40 -15.81
CA ALA A 221 4.30 1.39 -15.52
C ALA A 221 3.84 0.48 -14.37
N GLY A 222 3.88 -0.83 -14.62
CA GLY A 222 3.58 -1.83 -13.60
C GLY A 222 3.02 -3.13 -14.15
N GLN A 223 3.13 -4.15 -13.31
CA GLN A 223 2.78 -5.52 -13.71
C GLN A 223 1.27 -5.77 -13.79
N ARG A 224 0.92 -6.86 -14.50
CA ARG A 224 -0.44 -7.44 -14.59
C ARG A 224 -1.52 -6.48 -15.12
N PRO A 225 -1.27 -5.74 -16.23
CA PRO A 225 -2.29 -4.88 -16.79
C PRO A 225 -3.48 -5.70 -17.27
N VAL A 226 -4.67 -5.40 -16.70
CA VAL A 226 -5.94 -5.98 -17.14
C VAL A 226 -6.32 -5.44 -18.53
N THR A 227 -7.22 -6.15 -19.23
CA THR A 227 -7.64 -5.78 -20.60
C THR A 227 -8.13 -4.34 -20.69
N HIS A 228 -8.89 -3.88 -19.69
CA HIS A 228 -9.41 -2.51 -19.65
C HIS A 228 -8.27 -1.46 -19.64
N VAL A 229 -7.22 -1.69 -18.86
CA VAL A 229 -6.03 -0.82 -18.83
C VAL A 229 -5.27 -0.91 -20.17
N LYS A 230 -5.06 -2.12 -20.72
CA LYS A 230 -4.36 -2.29 -22.01
C LYS A 230 -5.03 -1.52 -23.15
N ASN A 231 -6.35 -1.41 -23.12
CA ASN A 231 -7.14 -0.69 -24.13
C ASN A 231 -7.02 0.84 -24.03
N LEU A 232 -6.38 1.39 -23.01
CA LEU A 232 -6.08 2.83 -22.88
C LEU A 232 -4.88 3.25 -23.74
N ALA A 233 -4.10 2.30 -24.26
CA ALA A 233 -2.91 2.59 -25.07
C ALA A 233 -3.27 3.40 -26.31
N SER A 234 -2.45 4.43 -26.61
CA SER A 234 -2.58 5.31 -27.77
C SER A 234 -1.21 5.88 -28.14
N ASP A 235 -1.15 6.77 -29.13
CA ASP A 235 0.09 7.44 -29.51
C ASP A 235 0.71 8.27 -28.36
N THR A 236 -0.08 8.69 -27.40
CA THR A 236 0.35 9.49 -26.23
C THR A 236 0.27 8.75 -24.90
N ILE A 237 -0.18 7.48 -24.89
CA ILE A 237 -0.35 6.67 -23.67
C ILE A 237 0.36 5.33 -23.85
N HIS A 238 1.39 5.09 -23.03
CA HIS A 238 2.21 3.90 -23.11
C HIS A 238 2.06 3.03 -21.86
N ILE A 239 1.78 1.74 -22.07
CA ILE A 239 1.64 0.75 -20.98
C ILE A 239 2.83 -0.20 -21.04
N THR A 240 3.72 -0.13 -20.05
CA THR A 240 4.98 -0.89 -20.07
C THR A 240 4.80 -2.35 -19.65
N GLY A 241 3.80 -2.66 -18.83
CA GLY A 241 3.78 -3.91 -18.09
C GLY A 241 4.84 -3.93 -16.99
N PHE A 242 5.38 -5.10 -16.70
CA PHE A 242 6.47 -5.26 -15.73
C PHE A 242 7.72 -4.50 -16.17
N VAL A 243 8.35 -3.82 -15.23
CA VAL A 243 9.60 -3.07 -15.41
C VAL A 243 10.61 -3.61 -14.39
N GLU A 244 11.80 -3.95 -14.84
CA GLU A 244 12.85 -4.51 -13.98
C GLU A 244 13.35 -3.50 -12.94
N ASP A 245 13.62 -2.28 -13.36
CA ASP A 245 14.00 -1.17 -12.47
C ASP A 245 13.01 -0.01 -12.57
N ILE A 246 12.05 -0.01 -11.66
CA ILE A 246 11.02 1.04 -11.59
C ILE A 246 11.60 2.39 -11.17
N SER A 247 12.74 2.41 -10.47
CA SER A 247 13.38 3.65 -10.03
C SER A 247 13.87 4.49 -11.22
N LEU A 248 14.28 3.84 -12.31
CA LEU A 248 14.64 4.50 -13.56
C LEU A 248 13.44 5.14 -14.24
N GLU A 249 12.26 4.53 -14.14
CA GLU A 249 11.04 5.13 -14.72
C GLU A 249 10.65 6.41 -13.98
N TYR A 250 10.78 6.43 -12.65
CA TYR A 250 10.62 7.65 -11.86
C TYR A 250 11.63 8.72 -12.27
N ALA A 251 12.91 8.37 -12.39
CA ALA A 251 13.97 9.31 -12.75
C ALA A 251 13.81 9.91 -14.16
N LYS A 252 13.22 9.14 -15.11
CA LYS A 252 12.91 9.61 -16.48
C LYS A 252 11.68 10.50 -16.55
N ALA A 253 10.82 10.52 -15.54
CA ALA A 253 9.60 11.31 -15.56
C ALA A 253 9.83 12.75 -15.12
N GLU A 254 9.16 13.72 -15.75
CA GLU A 254 9.11 15.10 -15.25
C GLU A 254 8.12 15.25 -14.10
N VAL A 255 7.03 14.46 -14.14
CA VAL A 255 5.96 14.49 -13.13
C VAL A 255 5.42 13.08 -12.92
N VAL A 256 5.26 12.70 -11.66
CA VAL A 256 4.50 11.49 -11.29
C VAL A 256 3.09 11.90 -10.88
N VAL A 257 2.10 11.08 -11.23
CA VAL A 257 0.70 11.34 -10.89
C VAL A 257 0.12 10.20 -10.04
N ALA A 258 -0.65 10.56 -9.03
CA ALA A 258 -1.39 9.61 -8.18
C ALA A 258 -2.85 10.09 -8.01
N PRO A 259 -3.69 10.02 -9.06
CA PRO A 259 -5.06 10.52 -9.09
C PRO A 259 -6.05 9.53 -8.46
N LEU A 260 -5.72 9.00 -7.29
CA LEU A 260 -6.52 7.98 -6.59
C LEU A 260 -7.83 8.59 -6.09
N ARG A 261 -8.95 7.92 -6.33
CA ARG A 261 -10.27 8.30 -5.83
C ARG A 261 -10.70 7.52 -4.61
N PHE A 262 -10.09 6.36 -4.39
CA PHE A 262 -10.25 5.53 -3.19
C PHE A 262 -9.00 4.69 -2.96
N GLY A 263 -8.85 4.15 -1.76
CA GLY A 263 -7.71 3.38 -1.31
C GLY A 263 -7.58 3.50 0.21
N ALA A 264 -6.61 2.81 0.76
CA ALA A 264 -6.21 2.89 2.16
C ALA A 264 -4.68 2.87 2.26
N GLY A 265 -4.15 3.23 3.42
CA GLY A 265 -2.72 3.20 3.69
C GLY A 265 -1.92 4.30 2.99
N THR A 266 -0.61 4.25 3.20
CA THR A 266 0.35 5.15 2.54
C THR A 266 0.62 4.68 1.12
N GLN A 267 0.67 5.62 0.18
CA GLN A 267 0.90 5.30 -1.22
C GLN A 267 2.41 5.23 -1.53
N ASN A 268 2.96 4.02 -1.59
CA ASN A 268 4.39 3.79 -1.83
C ASN A 268 4.91 4.51 -3.08
N LYS A 269 4.12 4.52 -4.18
CA LYS A 269 4.47 5.22 -5.42
C LYS A 269 4.79 6.71 -5.20
N VAL A 270 4.14 7.34 -4.22
CA VAL A 270 4.39 8.75 -3.90
C VAL A 270 5.70 8.88 -3.12
N LEU A 271 5.94 8.02 -2.12
CA LEU A 271 7.21 7.98 -1.38
C LEU A 271 8.40 7.70 -2.31
N GLU A 272 8.28 6.70 -3.18
CA GLU A 272 9.29 6.29 -4.15
C GLU A 272 9.64 7.42 -5.12
N ALA A 273 8.63 8.08 -5.70
CA ALA A 273 8.84 9.21 -6.59
C ALA A 273 9.57 10.37 -5.92
N ILE A 274 9.14 10.74 -4.70
CA ILE A 274 9.77 11.82 -3.93
C ILE A 274 11.21 11.45 -3.55
N ALA A 275 11.47 10.20 -3.17
CA ALA A 275 12.81 9.71 -2.84
C ALA A 275 13.77 9.83 -4.04
N VAL A 276 13.31 9.49 -5.25
CA VAL A 276 14.07 9.68 -6.51
C VAL A 276 14.26 11.17 -6.85
N GLY A 277 13.44 12.05 -6.29
CA GLY A 277 13.47 13.48 -6.57
C GLY A 277 12.55 13.87 -7.74
N THR A 278 11.53 13.10 -8.04
CA THR A 278 10.52 13.42 -9.05
C THR A 278 9.27 13.97 -8.36
N PRO A 279 8.79 15.19 -8.73
CA PRO A 279 7.64 15.79 -8.10
C PRO A 279 6.36 15.01 -8.41
N VAL A 280 5.47 14.94 -7.42
CA VAL A 280 4.21 14.20 -7.52
C VAL A 280 3.03 15.15 -7.52
N VAL A 281 2.03 14.91 -8.38
CA VAL A 281 0.68 15.48 -8.25
C VAL A 281 -0.24 14.37 -7.79
N CYS A 282 -0.95 14.59 -6.69
CA CYS A 282 -1.85 13.58 -6.14
C CYS A 282 -3.15 14.18 -5.61
N THR A 283 -4.17 13.35 -5.56
CA THR A 283 -5.42 13.65 -4.86
C THR A 283 -5.21 13.56 -3.35
N GLU A 284 -6.21 13.98 -2.58
CA GLU A 284 -6.21 13.83 -1.13
C GLU A 284 -5.93 12.39 -0.68
N ILE A 285 -6.48 11.39 -1.39
CA ILE A 285 -6.24 9.97 -1.10
C ILE A 285 -4.77 9.59 -1.31
N GLY A 286 -4.15 10.11 -2.38
CA GLY A 286 -2.72 9.87 -2.65
C GLY A 286 -1.79 10.62 -1.68
N PHE A 287 -2.26 11.72 -1.10
CA PHE A 287 -1.48 12.58 -0.21
C PHE A 287 -1.57 12.15 1.28
N LYS A 288 -2.68 11.53 1.67
CA LYS A 288 -2.89 11.06 3.04
C LYS A 288 -1.83 10.04 3.47
N GLY A 289 -1.39 10.15 4.70
CA GLY A 289 -0.37 9.25 5.29
C GLY A 289 1.08 9.64 5.01
N LEU A 290 1.34 10.71 4.25
CA LEU A 290 2.69 11.16 3.96
C LEU A 290 3.29 12.07 5.04
N GLU A 291 2.46 12.63 5.94
CA GLU A 291 2.89 13.64 6.93
C GLU A 291 3.70 14.80 6.30
N LEU A 292 3.33 15.19 5.08
CA LEU A 292 3.94 16.26 4.31
C LEU A 292 2.96 17.43 4.14
N GLU A 293 3.50 18.61 3.93
CA GLU A 293 2.73 19.75 3.43
C GLU A 293 2.70 19.76 1.89
N SER A 294 1.63 20.28 1.31
CA SER A 294 1.54 20.42 -0.14
C SER A 294 2.66 21.30 -0.68
N GLY A 295 3.46 20.78 -1.60
CA GLY A 295 4.68 21.40 -2.12
C GLY A 295 5.97 20.77 -1.58
N GLN A 296 5.90 19.89 -0.59
CA GLN A 296 7.05 19.11 -0.11
C GLN A 296 7.13 17.77 -0.85
N GLY A 297 7.68 17.77 -2.05
CA GLY A 297 7.78 16.60 -2.91
C GLY A 297 6.49 16.25 -3.66
N ALA A 298 5.32 16.53 -3.07
CA ALA A 298 4.02 16.28 -3.67
C ALA A 298 3.11 17.51 -3.57
N ILE A 299 2.28 17.73 -4.59
CA ILE A 299 1.28 18.79 -4.65
C ILE A 299 -0.13 18.16 -4.60
N LEU A 300 -0.93 18.60 -3.64
CA LEU A 300 -2.32 18.21 -3.50
C LEU A 300 -3.20 18.93 -4.53
N ALA A 301 -3.87 18.17 -5.39
CA ALA A 301 -4.79 18.67 -6.39
C ALA A 301 -6.01 17.76 -6.53
N ASN A 302 -7.19 18.24 -6.13
CA ASN A 302 -8.45 17.52 -6.28
C ASN A 302 -9.24 18.05 -7.48
N GLY A 303 -9.95 17.15 -8.15
CA GLY A 303 -10.76 17.41 -9.33
C GLY A 303 -9.93 17.53 -10.63
N PRO A 304 -10.55 17.19 -11.78
CA PRO A 304 -9.80 17.02 -13.05
C PRO A 304 -9.11 18.29 -13.51
N VAL A 305 -9.77 19.43 -13.47
CA VAL A 305 -9.23 20.71 -13.97
C VAL A 305 -8.04 21.18 -13.13
N ARG A 306 -8.16 21.16 -11.77
CA ARG A 306 -7.08 21.58 -10.89
C ARG A 306 -5.89 20.62 -10.99
N PHE A 307 -6.15 19.32 -11.07
CA PHE A 307 -5.12 18.30 -11.24
C PHE A 307 -4.35 18.51 -12.54
N ALA A 308 -5.05 18.65 -13.66
CA ALA A 308 -4.45 18.90 -14.96
C ALA A 308 -3.60 20.19 -14.96
N ASN A 309 -4.15 21.30 -14.46
CA ASN A 309 -3.42 22.57 -14.40
C ASN A 309 -2.14 22.48 -13.56
N THR A 310 -2.16 21.71 -12.46
CA THR A 310 -0.97 21.49 -11.63
C THR A 310 0.08 20.69 -12.39
N VAL A 311 -0.31 19.64 -13.13
CA VAL A 311 0.61 18.88 -13.98
C VAL A 311 1.20 19.78 -15.08
N ILE A 312 0.38 20.58 -15.76
CA ILE A 312 0.82 21.51 -16.81
C ILE A 312 1.83 22.52 -16.27
N GLN A 313 1.59 23.10 -15.08
CA GLN A 313 2.51 24.02 -14.43
C GLN A 313 3.87 23.37 -14.18
N LEU A 314 3.88 22.12 -13.70
CA LEU A 314 5.12 21.36 -13.47
C LEU A 314 5.83 21.04 -14.80
N LEU A 315 5.11 20.69 -15.87
CA LEU A 315 5.70 20.41 -17.19
C LEU A 315 6.36 21.65 -17.79
N HIS A 316 5.77 22.83 -17.61
CA HIS A 316 6.30 24.09 -18.14
C HIS A 316 7.36 24.77 -17.27
N ASN A 317 7.42 24.45 -15.97
CA ASN A 317 8.28 25.19 -15.03
C ASN A 317 9.28 24.27 -14.31
N GLU A 318 10.50 24.22 -14.86
CA GLU A 318 11.58 23.42 -14.30
C GLU A 318 12.00 23.90 -12.90
N GLU A 319 11.99 25.20 -12.63
CA GLU A 319 12.33 25.74 -11.32
C GLU A 319 11.33 25.29 -10.26
N LEU A 320 10.03 25.30 -10.59
CA LEU A 320 8.99 24.78 -9.71
C LEU A 320 9.18 23.27 -9.45
N ARG A 321 9.50 22.48 -10.50
CA ARG A 321 9.82 21.06 -10.33
C ARG A 321 10.96 20.85 -9.34
N ARG A 322 12.06 21.57 -9.52
CA ARG A 322 13.22 21.49 -8.61
C ARG A 322 12.89 21.89 -7.18
N LYS A 323 12.11 22.96 -7.01
CA LYS A 323 11.69 23.44 -5.68
C LYS A 323 10.85 22.38 -4.96
N VAL A 324 9.84 21.82 -5.64
CA VAL A 324 8.99 20.78 -5.07
C VAL A 324 9.78 19.52 -4.75
N SER A 325 10.64 19.05 -5.66
CA SER A 325 11.46 17.85 -5.47
C SER A 325 12.40 17.98 -4.27
N ASN A 326 13.16 19.07 -4.20
CA ASN A 326 14.19 19.23 -3.16
C ASN A 326 13.56 19.36 -1.76
N SER A 327 12.39 19.97 -1.63
CA SER A 327 11.72 20.14 -0.34
C SER A 327 11.15 18.84 0.26
N GLY A 328 11.00 17.77 -0.53
CA GLY A 328 10.45 16.50 -0.06
C GLY A 328 11.49 15.41 0.19
N SER A 329 12.57 15.39 -0.59
CA SER A 329 13.55 14.30 -0.58
C SER A 329 14.15 14.04 0.81
N ASP A 330 14.63 15.09 1.50
CA ASP A 330 15.26 14.95 2.83
C ASP A 330 14.28 14.41 3.88
N ILE A 331 12.99 14.80 3.78
CA ILE A 331 11.94 14.32 4.68
C ILE A 331 11.71 12.82 4.46
N ILE A 332 11.64 12.38 3.19
CA ILE A 332 11.44 10.96 2.88
C ILE A 332 12.64 10.15 3.38
N HIS A 333 13.86 10.56 3.11
CA HIS A 333 15.05 9.84 3.55
C HIS A 333 15.14 9.73 5.09
N SER A 334 14.80 10.79 5.82
CA SER A 334 14.91 10.81 7.28
C SER A 334 13.76 10.09 8.00
N LYS A 335 12.52 10.13 7.47
CA LYS A 335 11.35 9.59 8.16
C LYS A 335 10.87 8.24 7.61
N PHE A 336 11.01 8.03 6.30
CA PHE A 336 10.44 6.89 5.59
C PHE A 336 11.48 5.93 5.00
N GLY A 337 12.79 6.23 5.10
CA GLY A 337 13.82 5.25 4.75
C GLY A 337 13.73 4.01 5.63
N TRP A 338 13.95 2.82 5.07
CA TRP A 338 13.83 1.54 5.81
C TRP A 338 14.60 1.54 7.12
N LYS A 339 15.76 2.20 7.20
CA LYS A 339 16.55 2.32 8.43
C LYS A 339 15.78 3.06 9.54
N ALA A 340 15.12 4.16 9.21
CA ALA A 340 14.32 4.94 10.17
C ALA A 340 13.09 4.14 10.64
N VAL A 341 12.42 3.45 9.72
CA VAL A 341 11.26 2.60 10.03
C VAL A 341 11.66 1.41 10.90
N ALA A 342 12.79 0.75 10.60
CA ALA A 342 13.31 -0.35 11.40
C ALA A 342 13.64 0.08 12.85
N LEU A 343 14.33 1.22 13.03
CA LEU A 343 14.62 1.77 14.36
C LEU A 343 13.33 2.06 15.15
N LYS A 344 12.31 2.57 14.48
CA LYS A 344 11.02 2.81 15.12
C LYS A 344 10.32 1.51 15.53
N LEU A 345 10.39 0.46 14.71
CA LEU A 345 9.88 -0.86 15.06
C LEU A 345 10.64 -1.45 16.27
N GLU A 346 11.97 -1.33 16.29
CA GLU A 346 12.79 -1.78 17.43
C GLU A 346 12.38 -1.08 18.74
N GLN A 347 12.11 0.24 18.68
CA GLN A 347 11.60 0.97 19.86
C GLN A 347 10.27 0.40 20.34
N TYR A 348 9.31 0.17 19.44
CA TYR A 348 8.03 -0.42 19.78
C TYR A 348 8.17 -1.84 20.39
N LEU A 349 9.06 -2.67 19.84
CA LEU A 349 9.36 -3.98 20.37
C LEU A 349 9.97 -3.91 21.78
N ALA A 350 10.82 -2.94 22.05
CA ALA A 350 11.43 -2.73 23.38
C ALA A 350 10.42 -2.19 24.41
N GLU A 351 9.49 -1.32 24.00
CA GLU A 351 8.48 -0.73 24.88
C GLU A 351 7.40 -1.74 25.29
N THR A 352 6.99 -2.60 24.39
CA THR A 352 5.99 -3.64 24.65
C THR A 352 6.53 -4.82 25.48
N GLY A 353 7.85 -4.97 25.60
CA GLY A 353 8.52 -6.02 26.40
C GLY A 353 8.72 -5.68 27.87
N ARG A 354 8.24 -4.55 28.33
CA ARG A 354 8.26 -4.12 29.73
C ARG A 354 6.88 -4.31 30.36
#